data_e642fdb8946e6dc6b0814d7d90ab0c4b
#
_entry.id   e642fdb8946e6dc6b0814d7d90ab0c4b
#
_cell.length_a   1.000
_cell.length_b   1.000
_cell.length_c   1.000
_cell.angle_alpha   90.00
_cell.angle_beta   90.00
_cell.angle_gamma   90.00
#
_symmetry.space_group_name_H-M   'P 1'
#
loop_
_entity.id
_entity.type
_entity.pdbx_description
1 polymer ?
#
loop_
_entity_poly.entity_id
_entity_poly.type
_entity_poly.pdbx_seq_one_letter_code
_entity_poly.pdbx_strand_id
1 'polypeptide(L)'
;MTGWRLLLTRAAEDCAVLAATLAEAGVASASLPLLAIQPLPVTQARRSILLELDRYCAVIVVSKPAAKLGLELLRQYWPQPPAQSWFCVGAGTGQILADAGLPVFYPQAGDDSEALLDLPQLREAIGQPEPRVLIVRGEGGRELLSERLRSQGASVDYLELYRRCLPHYAEDVLRRRIQGERLNGLVVSSGQGFSHLQQLAGQAWPQLAKMPLFVPSPRVADMARAAGAEIVVDCRGASAAALLTALREHPVPVL
;
A
#
# COMPACT_ATOMS: atom_id res chain seq x y z
N MET A 1 4.04 -19.68 21.08
CA MET A 1 3.98 -18.23 20.76
C MET A 1 3.18 -17.43 21.79
N THR A 2 2.77 -18.07 22.84
CA THR A 2 2.07 -17.42 23.96
C THR A 2 3.01 -16.41 24.64
N GLY A 3 2.53 -15.19 24.81
CA GLY A 3 3.27 -14.09 25.43
C GLY A 3 3.57 -12.89 24.55
N TRP A 4 3.54 -13.02 23.22
CA TRP A 4 3.61 -11.87 22.33
C TRP A 4 2.31 -11.06 22.35
N ARG A 5 2.46 -9.74 22.45
CA ARG A 5 1.39 -8.75 22.40
C ARG A 5 1.86 -7.63 21.47
N LEU A 6 1.37 -7.62 20.23
CA LEU A 6 1.94 -6.85 19.15
C LEU A 6 1.13 -5.57 18.85
N LEU A 7 1.82 -4.48 18.55
CA LEU A 7 1.22 -3.30 17.92
C LEU A 7 1.27 -3.44 16.40
N LEU A 8 0.12 -3.50 15.76
CA LEU A 8 -0.02 -3.54 14.31
C LEU A 8 -0.23 -2.14 13.74
N THR A 9 0.53 -1.76 12.72
CA THR A 9 0.58 -0.37 12.24
C THR A 9 0.22 -0.19 10.76
N ARG A 10 -0.31 -1.22 10.11
CA ARG A 10 -0.79 -1.17 8.72
C ARG A 10 -1.99 -0.23 8.56
N ALA A 11 -2.49 -0.07 7.33
CA ALA A 11 -3.81 0.49 7.11
C ALA A 11 -4.88 -0.31 7.89
N ALA A 12 -5.98 0.34 8.26
CA ALA A 12 -6.96 -0.24 9.18
C ALA A 12 -7.51 -1.60 8.72
N GLU A 13 -7.86 -1.74 7.43
CA GLU A 13 -8.36 -2.99 6.85
C GLU A 13 -7.31 -4.11 6.95
N ASP A 14 -6.04 -3.81 6.64
CA ASP A 14 -4.93 -4.76 6.71
C ASP A 14 -4.57 -5.14 8.15
N CYS A 15 -4.72 -4.22 9.11
CA CYS A 15 -4.58 -4.51 10.53
C CYS A 15 -5.63 -5.51 11.00
N ALA A 16 -6.89 -5.35 10.59
CA ALA A 16 -7.98 -6.25 10.98
C ALA A 16 -7.74 -7.68 10.48
N VAL A 17 -7.35 -7.84 9.22
CA VAL A 17 -7.03 -9.15 8.63
C VAL A 17 -5.84 -9.79 9.36
N LEU A 18 -4.77 -9.04 9.59
CA LEU A 18 -3.60 -9.55 10.28
C LEU A 18 -3.92 -9.93 11.73
N ALA A 19 -4.70 -9.11 12.44
CA ALA A 19 -5.10 -9.38 13.82
C ALA A 19 -5.91 -10.68 13.95
N ALA A 20 -6.82 -10.94 13.01
CA ALA A 20 -7.58 -12.20 12.96
C ALA A 20 -6.64 -13.42 12.82
N THR A 21 -5.72 -13.38 11.85
CA THR A 21 -4.75 -14.46 11.63
C THR A 21 -3.82 -14.67 12.84
N LEU A 22 -3.40 -13.61 13.51
CA LEU A 22 -2.58 -13.69 14.72
C LEU A 22 -3.36 -14.29 15.89
N ALA A 23 -4.64 -13.92 16.04
CA ALA A 23 -5.49 -14.47 17.10
C ALA A 23 -5.71 -15.98 16.94
N GLU A 24 -5.91 -16.48 15.70
CA GLU A 24 -5.97 -17.91 15.39
C GLU A 24 -4.68 -18.65 15.79
N ALA A 25 -3.54 -17.97 15.71
CA ALA A 25 -2.24 -18.49 16.13
C ALA A 25 -1.93 -18.29 17.63
N GLY A 26 -2.87 -17.76 18.42
CA GLY A 26 -2.70 -17.49 19.85
C GLY A 26 -1.80 -16.30 20.17
N VAL A 27 -1.65 -15.34 19.24
CA VAL A 27 -0.85 -14.11 19.42
C VAL A 27 -1.79 -12.93 19.63
N ALA A 28 -1.67 -12.26 20.78
CA ALA A 28 -2.43 -11.05 21.07
C ALA A 28 -1.92 -9.87 20.25
N SER A 29 -2.81 -9.00 19.80
CA SER A 29 -2.43 -7.79 19.07
C SER A 29 -3.42 -6.66 19.28
N ALA A 30 -2.92 -5.43 19.15
CA ALA A 30 -3.70 -4.21 19.08
C ALA A 30 -3.35 -3.44 17.81
N SER A 31 -4.32 -2.74 17.25
CA SER A 31 -4.13 -1.97 16.02
C SER A 31 -4.03 -0.48 16.31
N LEU A 32 -3.00 0.15 15.73
CA LEU A 32 -2.87 1.59 15.63
C LEU A 32 -2.42 1.92 14.20
N PRO A 33 -3.35 2.05 13.24
CA PRO A 33 -2.99 2.28 11.85
C PRO A 33 -2.14 3.53 11.67
N LEU A 34 -0.96 3.41 11.06
CA LEU A 34 -0.07 4.53 10.77
C LEU A 34 -0.10 4.95 9.29
N LEU A 35 -1.06 4.42 8.55
CA LEU A 35 -1.23 4.73 7.14
C LEU A 35 -2.73 4.92 6.85
N ALA A 36 -3.08 6.11 6.44
CA ALA A 36 -4.40 6.46 5.94
C ALA A 36 -4.34 6.87 4.47
N ILE A 37 -5.42 6.62 3.78
CA ILE A 37 -5.64 7.09 2.42
C ILE A 37 -6.44 8.39 2.52
N GLN A 38 -5.83 9.50 2.12
CA GLN A 38 -6.48 10.80 2.06
C GLN A 38 -6.79 11.12 0.59
N PRO A 39 -8.07 11.19 0.19
CA PRO A 39 -8.44 11.62 -1.16
C PRO A 39 -7.90 13.02 -1.45
N LEU A 40 -7.46 13.23 -2.67
CA LEU A 40 -7.04 14.53 -3.16
C LEU A 40 -8.21 15.27 -3.82
N PRO A 41 -8.27 16.60 -3.70
CA PRO A 41 -9.33 17.38 -4.33
C PRO A 41 -9.26 17.26 -5.86
N VAL A 42 -10.43 17.25 -6.49
CA VAL A 42 -10.52 17.24 -7.97
C VAL A 42 -10.22 18.65 -8.49
N THR A 43 -8.98 18.86 -8.87
CA THR A 43 -8.53 20.13 -9.50
C THR A 43 -9.03 20.21 -10.95
N GLN A 44 -8.94 21.41 -11.55
CA GLN A 44 -9.28 21.59 -12.97
C GLN A 44 -8.46 20.67 -13.88
N ALA A 45 -7.16 20.49 -13.62
CA ALA A 45 -6.30 19.59 -14.38
C ALA A 45 -6.78 18.12 -14.30
N ARG A 46 -7.11 17.63 -13.09
CA ARG A 46 -7.66 16.28 -12.92
C ARG A 46 -9.01 16.10 -13.62
N ARG A 47 -9.86 17.14 -13.56
CA ARG A 47 -11.14 17.13 -14.28
C ARG A 47 -10.94 17.04 -15.78
N SER A 48 -9.98 17.78 -16.36
CA SER A 48 -9.68 17.71 -17.78
C SER A 48 -9.24 16.30 -18.20
N ILE A 49 -8.38 15.65 -17.44
CA ILE A 49 -7.97 14.25 -17.68
C ILE A 49 -9.18 13.31 -17.67
N LEU A 50 -10.08 13.46 -16.69
CA LEU A 50 -11.28 12.64 -16.57
C LEU A 50 -12.25 12.85 -17.75
N LEU A 51 -12.41 14.07 -18.23
CA LEU A 51 -13.28 14.39 -19.37
C LEU A 51 -12.71 13.91 -20.71
N GLU A 52 -11.38 13.71 -20.79
CA GLU A 52 -10.69 13.20 -21.99
C GLU A 52 -10.32 11.71 -21.87
N LEU A 53 -11.01 10.97 -21.00
CA LEU A 53 -10.67 9.58 -20.71
C LEU A 53 -10.71 8.67 -21.96
N ASP A 54 -11.59 8.96 -22.90
CA ASP A 54 -11.75 8.27 -24.19
C ASP A 54 -10.57 8.45 -25.15
N ARG A 55 -9.67 9.40 -24.88
CA ARG A 55 -8.44 9.62 -25.66
C ARG A 55 -7.28 8.73 -25.27
N TYR A 56 -7.42 7.97 -24.19
CA TYR A 56 -6.39 7.03 -23.74
C TYR A 56 -6.64 5.64 -24.33
N CYS A 57 -5.60 5.04 -24.89
CA CYS A 57 -5.67 3.68 -25.40
C CYS A 57 -5.66 2.64 -24.28
N ALA A 58 -5.11 3.00 -23.11
CA ALA A 58 -5.06 2.16 -21.94
C ALA A 58 -5.19 2.99 -20.65
N VAL A 59 -5.96 2.49 -19.69
CA VAL A 59 -6.06 3.05 -18.33
C VAL A 59 -5.49 2.03 -17.35
N ILE A 60 -4.40 2.37 -16.66
CA ILE A 60 -3.72 1.48 -15.72
C ILE A 60 -4.02 1.93 -14.29
N VAL A 61 -4.64 1.07 -13.49
CA VAL A 61 -5.00 1.35 -12.09
C VAL A 61 -4.09 0.55 -11.17
N VAL A 62 -3.21 1.22 -10.43
CA VAL A 62 -2.10 0.54 -9.73
C VAL A 62 -2.40 0.14 -8.29
N SER A 63 -3.61 0.37 -7.77
CA SER A 63 -3.94 0.02 -6.37
C SER A 63 -5.44 -0.01 -6.09
N LYS A 64 -5.85 -0.74 -5.05
CA LYS A 64 -7.25 -0.77 -4.59
C LYS A 64 -7.81 0.63 -4.24
N PRO A 65 -7.10 1.52 -3.52
CA PRO A 65 -7.59 2.88 -3.29
C PRO A 65 -7.77 3.68 -4.58
N ALA A 66 -6.84 3.54 -5.55
CA ALA A 66 -6.98 4.18 -6.86
C ALA A 66 -8.21 3.67 -7.63
N ALA A 67 -8.49 2.37 -7.56
CA ALA A 67 -9.68 1.78 -8.17
C ALA A 67 -10.98 2.32 -7.54
N LYS A 68 -11.08 2.29 -6.21
CA LYS A 68 -12.27 2.79 -5.49
C LYS A 68 -12.55 4.26 -5.82
N LEU A 69 -11.55 5.14 -5.65
CA LEU A 69 -11.69 6.58 -5.91
C LEU A 69 -11.87 6.89 -7.40
N GLY A 70 -11.18 6.14 -8.28
CA GLY A 70 -11.33 6.27 -9.72
C GLY A 70 -12.74 5.94 -10.20
N LEU A 71 -13.33 4.86 -9.67
CA LEU A 71 -14.72 4.47 -9.98
C LEU A 71 -15.75 5.50 -9.47
N GLU A 72 -15.54 6.10 -8.31
CA GLU A 72 -16.40 7.18 -7.80
C GLU A 72 -16.41 8.35 -8.78
N LEU A 73 -15.23 8.79 -9.25
CA LEU A 73 -15.12 9.86 -10.22
C LEU A 73 -15.65 9.45 -11.60
N LEU A 74 -15.39 8.22 -12.03
CA LEU A 74 -15.90 7.71 -13.30
C LEU A 74 -17.42 7.80 -13.35
N ARG A 75 -18.13 7.34 -12.32
CA ARG A 75 -19.60 7.45 -12.22
C ARG A 75 -20.12 8.88 -12.25
N GLN A 76 -19.33 9.84 -11.74
CA GLN A 76 -19.70 11.25 -11.73
C GLN A 76 -19.55 11.91 -13.10
N TYR A 77 -18.52 11.54 -13.89
CA TYR A 77 -18.18 12.20 -15.16
C TYR A 77 -18.62 11.43 -16.40
N TRP A 78 -18.80 10.11 -16.27
CA TRP A 78 -19.14 9.22 -17.38
C TRP A 78 -20.35 8.35 -17.01
N PRO A 79 -21.56 8.69 -17.51
CA PRO A 79 -22.76 7.86 -17.30
C PRO A 79 -22.60 6.44 -17.86
N GLN A 80 -21.83 6.30 -18.95
CA GLN A 80 -21.36 5.03 -19.48
C GLN A 80 -19.84 5.10 -19.61
N PRO A 81 -19.11 4.17 -18.97
CA PRO A 81 -17.65 4.14 -19.08
C PRO A 81 -17.21 4.02 -20.53
N PRO A 82 -16.16 4.73 -20.96
CA PRO A 82 -15.62 4.59 -22.28
C PRO A 82 -15.04 3.19 -22.50
N ALA A 83 -15.06 2.73 -23.75
CA ALA A 83 -14.82 1.33 -24.13
C ALA A 83 -13.33 0.91 -24.18
N GLN A 84 -12.39 1.76 -23.69
CA GLN A 84 -10.97 1.42 -23.68
C GLN A 84 -10.64 0.27 -22.71
N SER A 85 -9.47 -0.33 -22.93
CA SER A 85 -8.96 -1.39 -22.07
C SER A 85 -8.46 -0.85 -20.73
N TRP A 86 -8.86 -1.52 -19.64
CA TRP A 86 -8.42 -1.23 -18.28
C TRP A 86 -7.40 -2.28 -17.85
N PHE A 87 -6.39 -1.83 -17.14
CA PHE A 87 -5.31 -2.68 -16.68
C PHE A 87 -5.04 -2.45 -15.19
N CYS A 88 -4.55 -3.47 -14.50
CA CYS A 88 -4.06 -3.31 -13.14
C CYS A 88 -2.95 -4.32 -12.82
N VAL A 89 -2.17 -4.04 -11.79
CA VAL A 89 -1.01 -4.85 -11.42
C VAL A 89 -1.36 -6.15 -10.70
N GLY A 90 -2.55 -6.27 -10.12
CA GLY A 90 -2.90 -7.47 -9.36
C GLY A 90 -4.40 -7.72 -9.24
N ALA A 91 -4.75 -8.99 -9.02
CA ALA A 91 -6.12 -9.51 -8.99
C ALA A 91 -7.06 -8.75 -8.04
N GLY A 92 -6.58 -8.34 -6.86
CA GLY A 92 -7.43 -7.64 -5.88
C GLY A 92 -7.86 -6.23 -6.33
N THR A 93 -7.10 -5.56 -7.21
CA THR A 93 -7.50 -4.31 -7.85
C THR A 93 -8.39 -4.61 -9.05
N GLY A 94 -8.06 -5.66 -9.82
CA GLY A 94 -8.84 -6.11 -10.97
C GLY A 94 -10.26 -6.48 -10.59
N GLN A 95 -10.46 -7.18 -9.50
CA GLN A 95 -11.80 -7.56 -9.03
C GLN A 95 -12.68 -6.33 -8.77
N ILE A 96 -12.15 -5.27 -8.15
CA ILE A 96 -12.89 -4.04 -7.88
C ILE A 96 -13.38 -3.39 -9.20
N LEU A 97 -12.53 -3.40 -10.23
CA LEU A 97 -12.87 -2.85 -11.55
C LEU A 97 -13.86 -3.75 -12.31
N ALA A 98 -13.66 -5.06 -12.27
CA ALA A 98 -14.55 -6.05 -12.89
C ALA A 98 -15.96 -6.04 -12.27
N ASP A 99 -16.07 -5.93 -10.94
CA ASP A 99 -17.35 -5.79 -10.24
C ASP A 99 -18.12 -4.52 -10.64
N ALA A 100 -17.40 -3.50 -11.13
CA ALA A 100 -17.99 -2.30 -11.69
C ALA A 100 -18.34 -2.41 -13.19
N GLY A 101 -18.14 -3.58 -13.82
CA GLY A 101 -18.46 -3.86 -15.21
C GLY A 101 -17.41 -3.38 -16.22
N LEU A 102 -16.18 -3.06 -15.78
CA LEU A 102 -15.11 -2.63 -16.69
C LEU A 102 -14.37 -3.84 -17.29
N PRO A 103 -13.98 -3.80 -18.59
CA PRO A 103 -13.12 -4.81 -19.17
C PRO A 103 -11.68 -4.65 -18.67
N VAL A 104 -11.30 -5.43 -17.67
CA VAL A 104 -10.00 -5.29 -16.99
C VAL A 104 -9.09 -6.48 -17.24
N PHE A 105 -7.81 -6.20 -17.50
CA PHE A 105 -6.73 -7.17 -17.68
C PHE A 105 -5.69 -7.00 -16.57
N TYR A 106 -5.21 -8.12 -16.04
CA TYR A 106 -4.14 -8.15 -15.04
C TYR A 106 -3.34 -9.45 -15.14
N PRO A 107 -2.06 -9.45 -14.70
CA PRO A 107 -1.23 -10.65 -14.71
C PRO A 107 -1.83 -11.78 -13.87
N GLN A 108 -1.80 -13.00 -14.40
CA GLN A 108 -2.22 -14.19 -13.66
C GLN A 108 -1.09 -14.72 -12.76
N ALA A 109 0.17 -14.40 -13.09
CA ALA A 109 1.35 -14.68 -12.30
C ALA A 109 2.14 -13.38 -12.09
N GLY A 110 2.52 -13.09 -10.82
CA GLY A 110 3.08 -11.80 -10.43
C GLY A 110 2.01 -10.74 -10.13
N ASP A 111 2.41 -9.74 -9.37
CA ASP A 111 1.57 -8.59 -8.96
C ASP A 111 2.38 -7.29 -9.01
N ASP A 112 3.31 -7.20 -9.95
CA ASP A 112 4.22 -6.09 -10.16
C ASP A 112 4.07 -5.41 -11.54
N SER A 113 4.83 -4.34 -11.71
CA SER A 113 4.78 -3.55 -12.95
C SER A 113 5.38 -4.30 -14.14
N GLU A 114 6.35 -5.18 -13.90
CA GLU A 114 7.03 -5.97 -14.91
C GLU A 114 6.07 -6.98 -15.53
N ALA A 115 5.36 -7.73 -14.69
CA ALA A 115 4.34 -8.68 -15.14
C ALA A 115 3.21 -8.00 -15.92
N LEU A 116 2.81 -6.78 -15.50
CA LEU A 116 1.81 -6.00 -16.23
C LEU A 116 2.29 -5.59 -17.63
N LEU A 117 3.54 -5.15 -17.77
CA LEU A 117 4.13 -4.74 -19.05
C LEU A 117 4.26 -5.90 -20.04
N ASP A 118 4.28 -7.13 -19.53
CA ASP A 118 4.36 -8.34 -20.34
C ASP A 118 3.00 -8.82 -20.88
N LEU A 119 1.89 -8.21 -20.46
CA LEU A 119 0.57 -8.57 -20.94
C LEU A 119 0.43 -8.32 -22.45
N PRO A 120 0.02 -9.31 -23.24
CA PRO A 120 -0.21 -9.14 -24.69
C PRO A 120 -1.23 -8.02 -25.00
N GLN A 121 -2.29 -7.93 -24.21
CA GLN A 121 -3.34 -6.94 -24.36
C GLN A 121 -2.82 -5.50 -24.14
N LEU A 122 -1.88 -5.30 -23.19
CA LEU A 122 -1.28 -3.97 -22.99
C LEU A 122 -0.34 -3.62 -24.15
N ARG A 123 0.47 -4.58 -24.61
CA ARG A 123 1.34 -4.40 -25.78
C ARG A 123 0.54 -4.06 -27.03
N GLU A 124 -0.60 -4.74 -27.26
CA GLU A 124 -1.52 -4.44 -28.36
C GLU A 124 -2.10 -3.01 -28.23
N ALA A 125 -2.58 -2.63 -27.03
CA ALA A 125 -3.14 -1.30 -26.78
C ALA A 125 -2.14 -0.17 -27.05
N ILE A 126 -0.86 -0.35 -26.70
CA ILE A 126 0.20 0.66 -26.91
C ILE A 126 0.90 0.52 -28.28
N GLY A 127 0.60 -0.52 -29.08
CA GLY A 127 1.18 -0.72 -30.40
C GLY A 127 0.60 0.18 -31.49
N GLN A 128 -0.40 1.00 -31.19
CA GLN A 128 -0.99 1.96 -32.14
C GLN A 128 -0.15 3.25 -32.24
N PRO A 129 -0.34 4.06 -33.32
CA PRO A 129 0.33 5.35 -33.45
C PRO A 129 0.00 6.30 -32.29
N GLU A 130 1.01 6.98 -31.75
CA GLU A 130 0.89 7.98 -30.68
C GLU A 130 0.08 7.52 -29.46
N PRO A 131 0.43 6.36 -28.85
CA PRO A 131 -0.36 5.79 -27.78
C PRO A 131 -0.33 6.69 -26.54
N ARG A 132 -1.51 6.96 -25.98
CA ARG A 132 -1.67 7.71 -24.73
C ARG A 132 -2.15 6.75 -23.65
N VAL A 133 -1.42 6.70 -22.54
CA VAL A 133 -1.71 5.84 -21.38
C VAL A 133 -1.99 6.70 -20.16
N LEU A 134 -3.07 6.41 -19.45
CA LEU A 134 -3.39 7.02 -18.18
C LEU A 134 -3.01 6.07 -17.04
N ILE A 135 -2.20 6.54 -16.09
CA ILE A 135 -1.92 5.82 -14.85
C ILE A 135 -2.69 6.45 -13.70
N VAL A 136 -3.67 5.70 -13.16
CA VAL A 136 -4.47 6.09 -11.99
C VAL A 136 -3.80 5.57 -10.73
N ARG A 137 -3.34 6.49 -9.87
CA ARG A 137 -2.45 6.18 -8.73
C ARG A 137 -2.68 7.06 -7.51
N GLY A 138 -1.96 6.77 -6.43
CA GLY A 138 -1.71 7.71 -5.36
C GLY A 138 -0.56 8.65 -5.69
N GLU A 139 -0.47 9.77 -5.00
CA GLU A 139 0.61 10.75 -5.12
C GLU A 139 1.97 10.07 -4.84
N GLY A 140 2.94 10.33 -5.69
CA GLY A 140 4.27 9.70 -5.66
C GLY A 140 4.24 8.21 -6.03
N GLY A 141 5.32 7.50 -5.77
CA GLY A 141 5.47 6.08 -6.04
C GLY A 141 6.52 5.77 -7.11
N ARG A 142 6.60 4.50 -7.53
CA ARG A 142 7.61 4.05 -8.50
C ARG A 142 7.32 4.61 -9.88
N GLU A 143 8.36 5.07 -10.58
CA GLU A 143 8.26 5.59 -11.94
C GLU A 143 8.53 4.51 -13.02
N LEU A 144 8.96 3.32 -12.61
CA LEU A 144 9.33 2.22 -13.52
C LEU A 144 8.30 1.96 -14.63
N LEU A 145 7.01 1.90 -14.26
CA LEU A 145 5.93 1.65 -15.22
C LEU A 145 5.86 2.74 -16.28
N SER A 146 5.89 3.99 -15.89
CA SER A 146 5.84 5.13 -16.82
C SER A 146 7.10 5.26 -17.66
N GLU A 147 8.28 5.01 -17.07
CA GLU A 147 9.55 5.03 -17.79
C GLU A 147 9.56 3.95 -18.89
N ARG A 148 9.10 2.75 -18.57
CA ARG A 148 8.99 1.66 -19.55
C ARG A 148 7.99 1.95 -20.65
N LEU A 149 6.81 2.47 -20.32
CA LEU A 149 5.80 2.84 -21.31
C LEU A 149 6.30 3.95 -22.22
N ARG A 150 6.95 4.99 -21.67
CA ARG A 150 7.57 6.07 -22.46
C ARG A 150 8.70 5.55 -23.34
N SER A 151 9.52 4.62 -22.87
CA SER A 151 10.58 4.01 -23.71
C SER A 151 10.03 3.19 -24.88
N GLN A 152 8.75 2.79 -24.82
CA GLN A 152 8.01 2.12 -25.89
C GLN A 152 7.20 3.09 -26.77
N GLY A 153 7.40 4.41 -26.59
CA GLY A 153 6.78 5.44 -27.41
C GLY A 153 5.44 5.98 -26.90
N ALA A 154 4.97 5.55 -25.74
CA ALA A 154 3.71 6.03 -25.18
C ALA A 154 3.85 7.39 -24.48
N SER A 155 2.85 8.27 -24.68
CA SER A 155 2.63 9.42 -23.81
C SER A 155 1.93 8.93 -22.52
N VAL A 156 2.46 9.33 -21.37
CA VAL A 156 1.92 8.87 -20.08
C VAL A 156 1.50 10.04 -19.23
N ASP A 157 0.22 10.07 -18.89
CA ASP A 157 -0.40 11.00 -17.96
C ASP A 157 -0.70 10.31 -16.61
N TYR A 158 -0.75 11.10 -15.53
CA TYR A 158 -1.09 10.61 -14.20
C TYR A 158 -2.40 11.22 -13.70
N LEU A 159 -3.26 10.35 -13.19
CA LEU A 159 -4.41 10.76 -12.39
C LEU A 159 -4.15 10.35 -10.93
N GLU A 160 -3.60 11.29 -10.17
CA GLU A 160 -3.30 11.09 -8.75
C GLU A 160 -4.53 11.42 -7.91
N LEU A 161 -5.11 10.41 -7.26
CA LEU A 161 -6.39 10.50 -6.58
C LEU A 161 -6.29 10.57 -5.06
N TYR A 162 -5.17 10.15 -4.50
CA TYR A 162 -4.98 10.11 -3.04
C TYR A 162 -3.52 10.26 -2.66
N ARG A 163 -3.27 10.62 -1.42
CA ARG A 163 -1.97 10.47 -0.77
C ARG A 163 -2.06 9.55 0.44
N ARG A 164 -0.93 8.93 0.74
CA ARG A 164 -0.74 8.17 1.97
C ARG A 164 -0.23 9.11 3.04
N CYS A 165 -0.91 9.17 4.18
CA CYS A 165 -0.50 10.02 5.29
C CYS A 165 -0.59 9.28 6.62
N LEU A 166 0.10 9.81 7.61
CA LEU A 166 -0.12 9.43 9.00
C LEU A 166 -1.49 9.97 9.44
N PRO A 167 -2.38 9.12 9.98
CA PRO A 167 -3.62 9.60 10.59
C PRO A 167 -3.34 10.58 11.73
N HIS A 168 -4.28 11.49 11.95
CA HIS A 168 -4.16 12.42 13.06
C HIS A 168 -4.48 11.72 14.38
N TYR A 169 -3.53 11.74 15.31
CA TYR A 169 -3.64 11.14 16.64
C TYR A 169 -3.30 12.16 17.73
N ALA A 170 -3.83 11.96 18.93
CA ALA A 170 -3.38 12.67 20.11
C ALA A 170 -1.91 12.30 20.44
N GLU A 171 -1.14 13.23 20.98
CA GLU A 171 0.31 13.06 21.20
C GLU A 171 0.71 11.82 22.02
N ASP A 172 -0.15 11.40 22.94
CA ASP A 172 0.13 10.29 23.86
C ASP A 172 -0.53 8.96 23.44
N VAL A 173 -1.20 8.90 22.27
CA VAL A 173 -1.96 7.72 21.81
C VAL A 173 -1.08 6.46 21.76
N LEU A 174 0.13 6.56 21.24
CA LEU A 174 1.05 5.43 21.08
C LEU A 174 1.46 4.88 22.46
N ARG A 175 1.86 5.75 23.38
CA ARG A 175 2.20 5.38 24.75
C ARG A 175 1.03 4.74 25.48
N ARG A 176 -0.15 5.37 25.44
CA ARG A 176 -1.37 4.84 26.09
C ARG A 176 -1.72 3.47 25.55
N ARG A 177 -1.63 3.27 24.22
CA ARG A 177 -1.94 1.98 23.58
C ARG A 177 -0.94 0.90 24.06
N ILE A 178 0.35 1.18 24.03
CA ILE A 178 1.39 0.23 24.46
C ILE A 178 1.22 -0.15 25.93
N GLN A 179 1.06 0.82 26.82
CA GLN A 179 0.93 0.58 28.25
C GLN A 179 -0.40 -0.08 28.61
N GLY A 180 -1.51 0.45 28.09
CA GLY A 180 -2.85 -0.05 28.41
C GLY A 180 -3.08 -1.50 27.97
N GLU A 181 -2.49 -1.91 26.86
CA GLU A 181 -2.63 -3.26 26.33
C GLU A 181 -1.39 -4.13 26.59
N ARG A 182 -0.40 -3.62 27.37
CA ARG A 182 0.84 -4.31 27.71
C ARG A 182 1.54 -4.90 26.48
N LEU A 183 1.66 -4.06 25.44
CA LEU A 183 2.29 -4.51 24.19
C LEU A 183 3.80 -4.63 24.38
N ASN A 184 4.39 -5.68 23.80
CA ASN A 184 5.80 -6.03 23.92
C ASN A 184 6.52 -6.20 22.58
N GLY A 185 5.87 -5.84 21.46
CA GLY A 185 6.47 -5.84 20.13
C GLY A 185 5.75 -4.90 19.19
N LEU A 186 6.50 -4.30 18.26
CA LEU A 186 6.03 -3.37 17.25
C LEU A 186 6.13 -4.02 15.87
N VAL A 187 5.12 -3.85 15.02
CA VAL A 187 5.11 -4.44 13.68
C VAL A 187 4.90 -3.33 12.66
N VAL A 188 5.85 -3.14 11.76
CA VAL A 188 5.73 -2.27 10.58
C VAL A 188 5.82 -3.08 9.29
N SER A 189 5.11 -2.67 8.25
CA SER A 189 5.02 -3.41 6.97
C SER A 189 5.67 -2.68 5.80
N SER A 190 6.26 -1.52 6.03
CA SER A 190 6.94 -0.73 5.00
C SER A 190 7.86 0.33 5.61
N GLY A 191 8.78 0.87 4.80
CA GLY A 191 9.62 1.99 5.21
C GLY A 191 8.81 3.24 5.55
N GLN A 192 7.73 3.52 4.81
CA GLN A 192 6.83 4.63 5.11
C GLN A 192 6.12 4.41 6.47
N GLY A 193 5.64 3.19 6.74
CA GLY A 193 5.05 2.85 8.03
C GLY A 193 6.05 3.02 9.18
N PHE A 194 7.32 2.69 8.97
CA PHE A 194 8.38 2.94 9.94
C PHE A 194 8.61 4.45 10.17
N SER A 195 8.71 5.25 9.10
CA SER A 195 8.85 6.71 9.23
C SER A 195 7.66 7.35 9.98
N HIS A 196 6.44 6.88 9.72
CA HIS A 196 5.26 7.34 10.44
C HIS A 196 5.25 6.91 11.91
N LEU A 197 5.78 5.72 12.24
CA LEU A 197 5.97 5.28 13.63
C LEU A 197 6.91 6.23 14.37
N GLN A 198 8.06 6.56 13.78
CA GLN A 198 9.01 7.51 14.35
C GLN A 198 8.40 8.91 14.52
N GLN A 199 7.69 9.39 13.50
CA GLN A 199 7.02 10.67 13.54
C GLN A 199 5.99 10.74 14.68
N LEU A 200 5.16 9.71 14.84
CA LEU A 200 4.17 9.63 15.91
C LEU A 200 4.82 9.48 17.29
N ALA A 201 5.91 8.74 17.38
CA ALA A 201 6.66 8.54 18.61
C ALA A 201 7.35 9.84 19.09
N GLY A 202 7.82 10.67 18.18
CA GLY A 202 8.48 11.94 18.50
C GLY A 202 9.57 11.75 19.55
N GLN A 203 9.47 12.50 20.63
CA GLN A 203 10.44 12.43 21.75
C GLN A 203 10.42 11.10 22.52
N ALA A 204 9.37 10.29 22.39
CA ALA A 204 9.29 8.98 23.03
C ALA A 204 10.03 7.89 22.25
N TRP A 205 10.54 8.19 21.04
CA TRP A 205 11.22 7.20 20.19
C TRP A 205 12.35 6.45 20.90
N PRO A 206 13.27 7.06 21.67
CA PRO A 206 14.35 6.34 22.33
C PRO A 206 13.87 5.25 23.31
N GLN A 207 12.68 5.38 23.88
CA GLN A 207 12.10 4.36 24.74
C GLN A 207 11.48 3.22 23.90
N LEU A 208 10.80 3.57 22.80
CA LEU A 208 10.18 2.61 21.90
C LEU A 208 11.21 1.83 21.08
N ALA A 209 12.36 2.42 20.78
CA ALA A 209 13.48 1.82 20.07
C ALA A 209 14.09 0.60 20.81
N LYS A 210 13.81 0.45 22.12
CA LYS A 210 14.20 -0.72 22.91
C LYS A 210 13.26 -1.92 22.77
N MET A 211 12.06 -1.69 22.21
CA MET A 211 11.11 -2.77 21.98
C MET A 211 11.47 -3.56 20.72
N PRO A 212 11.21 -4.87 20.68
CA PRO A 212 11.32 -5.66 19.45
C PRO A 212 10.49 -5.04 18.33
N LEU A 213 11.14 -4.80 17.21
CA LEU A 213 10.54 -4.22 16.01
C LEU A 213 10.62 -5.21 14.84
N PHE A 214 9.47 -5.72 14.44
CA PHE A 214 9.34 -6.63 13.31
C PHE A 214 9.15 -5.82 12.02
N VAL A 215 10.04 -6.05 11.06
CA VAL A 215 10.11 -5.30 9.79
C VAL A 215 10.05 -6.25 8.59
N PRO A 216 9.60 -5.80 7.41
CA PRO A 216 9.32 -6.68 6.28
C PRO A 216 10.53 -7.01 5.40
N SER A 217 11.67 -6.33 5.58
CA SER A 217 12.81 -6.47 4.66
C SER A 217 14.11 -5.91 5.23
N PRO A 218 15.28 -6.34 4.69
CA PRO A 218 16.58 -5.82 5.10
C PRO A 218 16.67 -4.29 5.01
N ARG A 219 16.14 -3.68 3.95
CA ARG A 219 16.12 -2.23 3.78
C ARG A 219 15.42 -1.50 4.93
N VAL A 220 14.28 -2.02 5.39
CA VAL A 220 13.56 -1.41 6.51
C VAL A 220 14.26 -1.71 7.84
N ALA A 221 14.93 -2.87 7.96
CA ALA A 221 15.75 -3.19 9.12
C ALA A 221 16.93 -2.21 9.25
N ASP A 222 17.60 -1.89 8.16
CA ASP A 222 18.70 -0.92 8.15
C ASP A 222 18.21 0.50 8.49
N MET A 223 17.06 0.92 7.98
CA MET A 223 16.42 2.17 8.39
C MET A 223 16.15 2.21 9.89
N ALA A 224 15.62 1.11 10.46
CA ALA A 224 15.30 1.03 11.87
C ALA A 224 16.56 1.08 12.75
N ARG A 225 17.61 0.34 12.40
CA ARG A 225 18.90 0.36 13.11
C ARG A 225 19.57 1.72 13.04
N ALA A 226 19.57 2.35 11.86
CA ALA A 226 20.10 3.71 11.68
C ALA A 226 19.36 4.74 12.54
N ALA A 227 18.10 4.48 12.85
CA ALA A 227 17.28 5.30 13.75
C ALA A 227 17.41 4.94 15.24
N GLY A 228 18.28 3.99 15.61
CA GLY A 228 18.56 3.60 16.98
C GLY A 228 17.68 2.46 17.53
N ALA A 229 16.92 1.75 16.70
CA ALA A 229 16.19 0.56 17.16
C ALA A 229 17.17 -0.55 17.57
N GLU A 230 17.03 -1.05 18.81
CA GLU A 230 17.97 -2.01 19.41
C GLU A 230 17.68 -3.44 18.98
N ILE A 231 16.41 -3.82 18.91
CA ILE A 231 15.96 -5.19 18.61
C ILE A 231 15.15 -5.16 17.32
N VAL A 232 15.81 -5.45 16.19
CA VAL A 232 15.19 -5.42 14.86
C VAL A 232 15.15 -6.81 14.26
N VAL A 233 13.95 -7.30 13.98
CA VAL A 233 13.68 -8.62 13.41
C VAL A 233 13.20 -8.45 11.97
N ASP A 234 14.01 -8.89 11.00
CA ASP A 234 13.61 -8.96 9.61
C ASP A 234 12.76 -10.21 9.34
N CYS A 235 11.47 -10.01 9.10
CA CYS A 235 10.53 -11.10 8.83
C CYS A 235 10.66 -11.68 7.41
N ARG A 236 11.52 -11.11 6.54
CA ARG A 236 11.69 -11.51 5.14
C ARG A 236 10.38 -11.51 4.34
N GLY A 237 9.50 -10.59 4.68
CA GLY A 237 8.20 -10.41 4.04
C GLY A 237 7.22 -9.65 4.93
N ALA A 238 6.17 -9.11 4.28
CA ALA A 238 5.10 -8.40 4.99
C ALA A 238 3.86 -9.28 5.26
N SER A 239 3.88 -10.58 4.92
CA SER A 239 2.74 -11.48 5.12
C SER A 239 2.57 -11.88 6.60
N ALA A 240 1.36 -12.34 6.96
CA ALA A 240 1.11 -12.91 8.28
C ALA A 240 1.99 -14.16 8.53
N ALA A 241 2.19 -15.00 7.52
CA ALA A 241 3.04 -16.18 7.61
C ALA A 241 4.49 -15.83 7.94
N ALA A 242 5.06 -14.80 7.27
CA ALA A 242 6.41 -14.33 7.54
C ALA A 242 6.55 -13.82 8.98
N LEU A 243 5.59 -13.03 9.47
CA LEU A 243 5.57 -12.54 10.84
C LEU A 243 5.47 -13.70 11.85
N LEU A 244 4.58 -14.67 11.63
CA LEU A 244 4.42 -15.82 12.51
C LEU A 244 5.69 -16.69 12.58
N THR A 245 6.39 -16.84 11.46
CA THR A 245 7.69 -17.53 11.43
C THR A 245 8.71 -16.79 12.29
N ALA A 246 8.84 -15.47 12.09
CA ALA A 246 9.76 -14.64 12.88
C ALA A 246 9.45 -14.68 14.38
N LEU A 247 8.17 -14.69 14.77
CA LEU A 247 7.76 -14.80 16.18
C LEU A 247 8.11 -16.15 16.82
N ARG A 248 8.17 -17.23 16.04
CA ARG A 248 8.60 -18.55 16.53
C ARG A 248 10.11 -18.62 16.78
N GLU A 249 10.86 -17.91 15.95
CA GLU A 249 12.33 -17.90 16.01
C GLU A 249 12.89 -16.95 17.08
N HIS A 250 12.06 -16.06 17.62
CA HIS A 250 12.49 -15.05 18.59
C HIS A 250 11.77 -15.25 19.94
N PRO A 251 12.51 -15.22 21.06
CA PRO A 251 11.91 -15.32 22.38
C PRO A 251 11.11 -14.06 22.72
N VAL A 252 10.05 -14.26 23.49
CA VAL A 252 9.27 -13.14 24.06
C VAL A 252 10.16 -12.39 25.05
N PRO A 253 10.25 -11.03 24.98
CA PRO A 253 11.00 -10.26 25.96
C PRO A 253 10.46 -10.52 27.36
N VAL A 254 11.35 -10.71 28.32
CA VAL A 254 10.99 -10.71 29.73
C VAL A 254 10.73 -9.27 30.13
N LEU A 255 9.47 -8.94 30.43
CA LEU A 255 9.04 -7.60 30.88
C LEU A 255 9.45 -7.37 32.34
#